data_339f5d3ea67b17b6cddba68ac20d3b63
#
_entry.id   339f5d3ea67b17b6cddba68ac20d3b63
#
_cell.length_a   1.000
_cell.length_b   1.000
_cell.length_c   1.000
_cell.angle_alpha   90.00
_cell.angle_beta   90.00
_cell.angle_gamma   90.00
#
_symmetry.space_group_name_H-M   'P 1'
#
loop_
_entity.id
_entity.type
_entity.pdbx_description
1 polymer ?
#
loop_
_entity_poly.entity_id
_entity_poly.type
_entity_poly.pdbx_seq_one_letter_code
_entity_poly.pdbx_strand_id
1 'polypeptide(L)'
;MEFVKSADVVVIGGGIVGTAVLRELSKYDLKCVLLEKEPDIAIGTTKANSAILHAGFDAPTGSLKAITNVRGNALYHELQNELDLDIKWTGSLVAATTDEEMQTLQELLQRGKKNGVEGLQILSKEEVLEQEPNLTTVKGALWAPSAGVCWPFGAAIAFAQCAVQNGAEVIRDCKVLGFVKEDGKITGVETNKGTIAAKYVVNAAGVYADEIAKLAGDDTFTITPRKGEYILFDKTACSSLVYGVVFPTPTKKSKGILVCTTTHGNTFIGPNANEQDSKEDKAVTTTGMNEIIASAKKLIPNLPMGAAITE
;
A
#
# COMPACT_ATOMS: atom_id res chain seq x y z
N MET A 1 -4.54 -39.47 0.00
CA MET A 1 -5.33 -38.22 0.18
C MET A 1 -5.94 -37.87 -1.17
N GLU A 2 -7.24 -37.63 -1.22
CA GLU A 2 -7.90 -37.32 -2.47
C GLU A 2 -7.87 -35.81 -2.73
N PHE A 3 -7.38 -35.40 -3.90
CA PHE A 3 -7.36 -34.01 -4.30
C PHE A 3 -8.69 -33.63 -4.98
N VAL A 4 -9.34 -32.60 -4.49
CA VAL A 4 -10.61 -32.10 -5.08
C VAL A 4 -10.36 -31.31 -6.35
N LYS A 5 -9.12 -30.83 -6.58
CA LYS A 5 -8.69 -30.01 -7.69
C LYS A 5 -7.18 -30.10 -7.92
N SER A 6 -6.73 -29.74 -9.13
CA SER A 6 -5.30 -29.56 -9.45
C SER A 6 -5.04 -28.20 -10.08
N ALA A 7 -3.91 -27.59 -9.73
CA ALA A 7 -3.40 -26.34 -10.29
C ALA A 7 -1.89 -26.46 -10.60
N ASP A 8 -1.40 -25.68 -11.58
CA ASP A 8 0.04 -25.50 -11.75
C ASP A 8 0.58 -24.57 -10.66
N VAL A 9 -0.13 -23.46 -10.40
CA VAL A 9 0.25 -22.50 -9.37
C VAL A 9 -0.95 -22.19 -8.47
N VAL A 10 -0.74 -22.27 -7.16
CA VAL A 10 -1.68 -21.78 -6.14
C VAL A 10 -1.11 -20.50 -5.54
N VAL A 11 -1.88 -19.42 -5.56
CA VAL A 11 -1.55 -18.13 -4.91
C VAL A 11 -2.38 -18.01 -3.63
N ILE A 12 -1.74 -17.78 -2.49
CA ILE A 12 -2.40 -17.65 -1.18
C ILE A 12 -2.50 -16.18 -0.81
N GLY A 13 -3.73 -15.66 -0.74
CA GLY A 13 -4.07 -14.28 -0.36
C GLY A 13 -4.55 -13.43 -1.52
N GLY A 14 -5.78 -12.91 -1.40
CA GLY A 14 -6.47 -12.07 -2.39
C GLY A 14 -6.23 -10.56 -2.21
N GLY A 15 -5.12 -10.16 -1.61
CA GLY A 15 -4.67 -8.77 -1.55
C GLY A 15 -4.03 -8.30 -2.86
N ILE A 16 -3.60 -7.03 -2.92
CA ILE A 16 -3.00 -6.41 -4.12
C ILE A 16 -1.81 -7.21 -4.67
N VAL A 17 -0.98 -7.80 -3.80
CA VAL A 17 0.18 -8.61 -4.23
C VAL A 17 -0.28 -9.91 -4.89
N GLY A 18 -1.18 -10.66 -4.23
CA GLY A 18 -1.65 -11.94 -4.77
C GLY A 18 -2.43 -11.79 -6.06
N THR A 19 -3.29 -10.78 -6.17
CA THR A 19 -4.06 -10.50 -7.39
C THR A 19 -3.16 -10.03 -8.55
N ALA A 20 -2.11 -9.23 -8.27
CA ALA A 20 -1.13 -8.84 -9.26
C ALA A 20 -0.31 -10.05 -9.75
N VAL A 21 0.13 -10.93 -8.85
CA VAL A 21 0.82 -12.18 -9.21
C VAL A 21 -0.08 -13.07 -10.06
N LEU A 22 -1.35 -13.23 -9.66
CA LEU A 22 -2.31 -14.04 -10.42
C LEU A 22 -2.49 -13.50 -11.85
N ARG A 23 -2.61 -12.16 -11.99
CA ARG A 23 -2.72 -11.51 -13.30
C ARG A 23 -1.47 -11.79 -14.16
N GLU A 24 -0.28 -11.63 -13.61
CA GLU A 24 0.95 -11.89 -14.38
C GLU A 24 1.05 -13.35 -14.80
N LEU A 25 0.70 -14.30 -13.93
CA LEU A 25 0.69 -15.72 -14.24
C LEU A 25 -0.38 -16.09 -15.29
N SER A 26 -1.52 -15.41 -15.32
CA SER A 26 -2.61 -15.66 -16.25
C SER A 26 -2.29 -15.29 -17.72
N LYS A 27 -1.14 -14.67 -17.97
CA LYS A 27 -0.61 -14.42 -19.32
C LYS A 27 0.00 -15.68 -19.97
N TYR A 28 0.16 -16.75 -19.21
CA TYR A 28 0.78 -18.00 -19.63
C TYR A 28 -0.26 -19.13 -19.61
N ASP A 29 -0.01 -20.20 -20.38
CA ASP A 29 -0.83 -21.40 -20.37
C ASP A 29 -0.59 -22.23 -19.09
N LEU A 30 -1.12 -21.71 -17.99
CA LEU A 30 -1.00 -22.24 -16.64
C LEU A 30 -2.38 -22.29 -15.96
N LYS A 31 -2.66 -23.37 -15.25
CA LYS A 31 -3.82 -23.44 -14.35
C LYS A 31 -3.48 -22.75 -13.06
N CYS A 32 -3.93 -21.50 -12.90
CA CYS A 32 -3.67 -20.69 -11.71
C CYS A 32 -4.92 -20.57 -10.83
N VAL A 33 -4.75 -20.78 -9.53
CA VAL A 33 -5.82 -20.66 -8.54
C VAL A 33 -5.36 -19.75 -7.42
N LEU A 34 -6.17 -18.72 -7.09
CA LEU A 34 -5.96 -17.86 -5.92
C LEU A 34 -6.93 -18.27 -4.81
N LEU A 35 -6.41 -18.40 -3.59
CA LEU A 35 -7.17 -18.74 -2.38
C LEU A 35 -7.24 -17.53 -1.46
N GLU A 36 -8.45 -17.09 -1.14
CA GLU A 36 -8.70 -16.02 -0.17
C GLU A 36 -9.56 -16.54 0.98
N LYS A 37 -9.12 -16.29 2.22
CA LYS A 37 -9.82 -16.75 3.42
C LYS A 37 -11.11 -15.98 3.70
N GLU A 38 -11.14 -14.73 3.28
CA GLU A 38 -12.28 -13.82 3.49
C GLU A 38 -13.36 -14.01 2.41
N PRO A 39 -14.57 -13.49 2.65
CA PRO A 39 -15.68 -13.59 1.69
C PRO A 39 -15.45 -12.77 0.41
N ASP A 40 -14.47 -11.86 0.41
CA ASP A 40 -14.08 -11.10 -0.76
C ASP A 40 -12.57 -10.83 -0.80
N ILE A 41 -12.06 -10.46 -1.98
CA ILE A 41 -10.67 -10.05 -2.14
C ILE A 41 -10.45 -8.63 -1.58
N ALA A 42 -9.17 -8.27 -1.38
CA ALA A 42 -8.74 -6.96 -0.88
C ALA A 42 -9.22 -6.58 0.54
N ILE A 43 -9.83 -7.47 1.30
CA ILE A 43 -10.38 -7.20 2.64
C ILE A 43 -9.30 -6.87 3.70
N GLY A 44 -8.06 -7.34 3.50
CA GLY A 44 -6.94 -7.08 4.40
C GLY A 44 -6.36 -5.66 4.29
N THR A 45 -5.05 -5.53 4.40
CA THR A 45 -4.32 -4.25 4.33
C THR A 45 -4.54 -3.49 3.01
N THR A 46 -4.92 -4.18 1.94
CA THR A 46 -5.18 -3.57 0.63
C THR A 46 -6.30 -2.53 0.67
N LYS A 47 -7.35 -2.72 1.47
CA LYS A 47 -8.44 -1.72 1.59
C LYS A 47 -8.14 -0.61 2.60
N ALA A 48 -7.18 -0.80 3.49
CA ALA A 48 -6.90 0.09 4.62
C ALA A 48 -5.42 0.51 4.62
N ASN A 49 -5.10 1.47 3.77
CA ASN A 49 -3.77 2.07 3.61
C ASN A 49 -3.91 3.49 3.05
N SER A 50 -2.79 4.21 2.89
CA SER A 50 -2.77 5.58 2.37
C SER A 50 -3.03 5.70 0.87
N ALA A 51 -3.15 4.60 0.14
CA ALA A 51 -3.43 4.56 -1.30
C ALA A 51 -2.41 5.31 -2.21
N ILE A 52 -1.21 5.53 -1.73
CA ILE A 52 -0.19 6.35 -2.40
C ILE A 52 0.65 5.50 -3.35
N LEU A 53 0.73 5.92 -4.60
CA LEU A 53 1.72 5.47 -5.56
C LEU A 53 2.99 6.31 -5.37
N HIS A 54 3.93 5.79 -4.57
CA HIS A 54 5.16 6.49 -4.25
C HIS A 54 6.10 6.61 -5.46
N ALA A 55 6.77 7.76 -5.60
CA ALA A 55 7.76 7.98 -6.66
C ALA A 55 9.04 7.13 -6.49
N GLY A 56 9.47 6.85 -5.24
CA GLY A 56 10.65 5.99 -4.98
C GLY A 56 11.87 6.69 -4.35
N PHE A 57 11.74 7.96 -3.97
CA PHE A 57 12.87 8.76 -3.44
C PHE A 57 13.30 8.37 -2.01
N ASP A 58 12.42 7.76 -1.21
CA ASP A 58 12.63 7.56 0.23
C ASP A 58 13.42 6.27 0.57
N ALA A 59 13.27 5.22 -0.23
CA ALA A 59 13.89 3.93 0.07
C ALA A 59 15.42 3.98 -0.08
N PRO A 60 16.18 3.25 0.76
CA PRO A 60 17.65 3.18 0.64
C PRO A 60 18.07 2.71 -0.74
N THR A 61 18.99 3.42 -1.36
CA THR A 61 19.51 3.11 -2.69
C THR A 61 20.07 1.69 -2.75
N GLY A 62 19.77 0.95 -3.83
CA GLY A 62 20.19 -0.44 -4.05
C GLY A 62 19.34 -1.48 -3.33
N SER A 63 18.41 -1.09 -2.46
CA SER A 63 17.46 -2.03 -1.82
C SER A 63 16.40 -2.51 -2.82
N LEU A 64 15.88 -3.73 -2.61
CA LEU A 64 14.72 -4.23 -3.37
C LEU A 64 13.54 -3.26 -3.28
N LYS A 65 13.34 -2.63 -2.12
CA LYS A 65 12.29 -1.63 -1.93
C LYS A 65 12.45 -0.43 -2.87
N ALA A 66 13.68 0.09 -3.07
CA ALA A 66 13.93 1.18 -4.00
C ALA A 66 13.65 0.75 -5.46
N ILE A 67 14.21 -0.39 -5.85
CA ILE A 67 14.09 -0.92 -7.22
C ILE A 67 12.63 -1.22 -7.56
N THR A 68 11.91 -1.95 -6.69
CA THR A 68 10.53 -2.32 -6.94
C THR A 68 9.57 -1.13 -6.85
N ASN A 69 9.88 -0.10 -6.03
CA ASN A 69 9.07 1.09 -5.95
C ASN A 69 9.12 1.89 -7.26
N VAL A 70 10.32 2.21 -7.77
CA VAL A 70 10.48 2.98 -9.03
C VAL A 70 9.88 2.21 -10.20
N ARG A 71 10.16 0.90 -10.30
CA ARG A 71 9.57 0.05 -11.35
C ARG A 71 8.05 -0.06 -11.23
N GLY A 72 7.54 -0.22 -10.01
CA GLY A 72 6.10 -0.29 -9.75
C GLY A 72 5.38 1.00 -10.12
N ASN A 73 5.95 2.16 -9.80
CA ASN A 73 5.41 3.46 -10.20
C ASN A 73 5.30 3.55 -11.72
N ALA A 74 6.35 3.22 -12.46
CA ALA A 74 6.33 3.20 -13.93
C ALA A 74 5.27 2.24 -14.48
N LEU A 75 5.15 1.03 -13.93
CA LEU A 75 4.13 0.05 -14.35
C LEU A 75 2.70 0.55 -14.13
N TYR A 76 2.42 1.30 -13.07
CA TYR A 76 1.09 1.84 -12.84
C TYR A 76 0.66 2.87 -13.90
N HIS A 77 1.59 3.59 -14.53
CA HIS A 77 1.27 4.45 -15.68
C HIS A 77 0.78 3.65 -16.91
N GLU A 78 1.34 2.45 -17.13
CA GLU A 78 0.90 1.55 -18.19
C GLU A 78 -0.43 0.87 -17.81
N LEU A 79 -0.51 0.31 -16.60
CA LEU A 79 -1.65 -0.42 -16.08
C LEU A 79 -2.91 0.44 -15.92
N GLN A 80 -2.78 1.73 -15.68
CA GLN A 80 -3.92 2.65 -15.59
C GLN A 80 -4.77 2.59 -16.84
N ASN A 81 -4.15 2.65 -18.00
CA ASN A 81 -4.86 2.63 -19.28
C ASN A 81 -5.31 1.21 -19.67
N GLU A 82 -4.49 0.20 -19.35
CA GLU A 82 -4.80 -1.19 -19.68
C GLU A 82 -5.99 -1.75 -18.91
N LEU A 83 -6.13 -1.36 -17.64
CA LEU A 83 -7.12 -1.92 -16.71
C LEU A 83 -8.14 -0.90 -16.20
N ASP A 84 -8.15 0.33 -16.76
CA ASP A 84 -9.02 1.43 -16.35
C ASP A 84 -8.96 1.68 -14.82
N LEU A 85 -7.72 1.78 -14.29
CA LEU A 85 -7.51 1.99 -12.87
C LEU A 85 -7.80 3.44 -12.46
N ASP A 86 -8.55 3.61 -11.38
CA ASP A 86 -8.78 4.93 -10.78
C ASP A 86 -7.51 5.42 -10.09
N ILE A 87 -6.72 6.21 -10.81
CA ILE A 87 -5.47 6.83 -10.39
C ILE A 87 -5.49 8.32 -10.69
N LYS A 88 -5.05 9.11 -9.72
CA LYS A 88 -4.76 10.54 -9.90
C LYS A 88 -3.28 10.80 -9.66
N TRP A 89 -2.59 11.26 -10.69
CA TRP A 89 -1.17 11.65 -10.61
C TRP A 89 -1.07 13.07 -10.06
N THR A 90 -1.24 13.18 -8.76
CA THR A 90 -1.27 14.44 -8.02
C THR A 90 0.11 14.98 -7.67
N GLY A 91 1.14 14.17 -7.88
CA GLY A 91 2.44 14.42 -7.27
C GLY A 91 2.43 14.21 -5.75
N SER A 92 3.59 14.42 -5.12
CA SER A 92 3.70 14.47 -3.67
C SER A 92 4.72 15.52 -3.23
N LEU A 93 4.45 16.12 -2.08
CA LEU A 93 5.34 17.06 -1.39
C LEU A 93 5.87 16.42 -0.10
N VAL A 94 7.17 16.58 0.16
CA VAL A 94 7.72 16.41 1.50
C VAL A 94 8.01 17.80 2.03
N ALA A 95 7.20 18.28 2.96
CA ALA A 95 7.23 19.64 3.46
C ALA A 95 8.25 19.81 4.58
N ALA A 96 9.09 20.84 4.50
CA ALA A 96 10.02 21.26 5.54
C ALA A 96 9.53 22.55 6.20
N THR A 97 9.59 22.61 7.52
CA THR A 97 9.18 23.76 8.34
C THR A 97 10.38 24.42 9.04
N THR A 98 11.53 23.75 9.08
CA THR A 98 12.78 24.25 9.67
C THR A 98 13.95 24.16 8.67
N ASP A 99 15.08 24.82 9.00
CA ASP A 99 16.27 24.78 8.14
C ASP A 99 16.96 23.42 8.17
N GLU A 100 16.90 22.70 9.31
CA GLU A 100 17.38 21.31 9.40
C GLU A 100 16.55 20.38 8.51
N GLU A 101 15.24 20.57 8.47
CA GLU A 101 14.35 19.81 7.59
C GLU A 101 14.64 20.08 6.11
N MET A 102 14.98 21.33 5.73
CA MET A 102 15.43 21.64 4.36
C MET A 102 16.71 20.87 3.96
N GLN A 103 17.63 20.63 4.91
CA GLN A 103 18.81 19.79 4.66
C GLN A 103 18.41 18.34 4.39
N THR A 104 17.47 17.81 5.16
CA THR A 104 16.90 16.46 4.93
C THR A 104 16.26 16.33 3.54
N LEU A 105 15.59 17.38 3.04
CA LEU A 105 15.04 17.37 1.67
C LEU A 105 16.15 17.25 0.60
N GLN A 106 17.31 17.88 0.80
CA GLN A 106 18.45 17.74 -0.11
C GLN A 106 18.98 16.30 -0.13
N GLU A 107 19.05 15.64 1.04
CA GLU A 107 19.42 14.23 1.12
C GLU A 107 18.44 13.32 0.37
N LEU A 108 17.13 13.56 0.56
CA LEU A 108 16.07 12.83 -0.14
C LEU A 108 16.12 13.07 -1.66
N LEU A 109 16.36 14.29 -2.11
CA LEU A 109 16.56 14.62 -3.51
C LEU A 109 17.71 13.82 -4.12
N GLN A 110 18.89 13.81 -3.46
CA GLN A 110 20.04 13.06 -3.96
C GLN A 110 19.80 11.55 -3.96
N ARG A 111 19.11 11.02 -2.93
CA ARG A 111 18.73 9.61 -2.86
C ARG A 111 17.76 9.24 -3.98
N GLY A 112 16.73 10.06 -4.19
CA GLY A 112 15.74 9.84 -5.24
C GLY A 112 16.36 9.85 -6.64
N LYS A 113 17.28 10.78 -6.93
CA LYS A 113 18.05 10.79 -8.19
C LYS A 113 18.86 9.50 -8.36
N LYS A 114 19.55 9.02 -7.31
CA LYS A 114 20.27 7.74 -7.34
C LYS A 114 19.36 6.53 -7.53
N ASN A 115 18.14 6.60 -7.07
CA ASN A 115 17.12 5.56 -7.26
C ASN A 115 16.47 5.60 -8.66
N GLY A 116 16.78 6.62 -9.48
CA GLY A 116 16.22 6.78 -10.82
C GLY A 116 14.85 7.49 -10.86
N VAL A 117 14.49 8.24 -9.81
CA VAL A 117 13.26 9.04 -9.81
C VAL A 117 13.49 10.33 -10.58
N GLU A 118 12.70 10.53 -11.63
CA GLU A 118 12.78 11.71 -12.50
C GLU A 118 11.92 12.86 -11.98
N GLY A 119 12.27 14.09 -12.39
CA GLY A 119 11.48 15.29 -12.14
C GLY A 119 11.50 15.79 -10.69
N LEU A 120 12.31 15.23 -9.80
CA LEU A 120 12.43 15.69 -8.41
C LEU A 120 13.00 17.11 -8.34
N GLN A 121 12.34 17.98 -7.56
CA GLN A 121 12.73 19.37 -7.36
C GLN A 121 12.56 19.79 -5.90
N ILE A 122 13.41 20.73 -5.45
CA ILE A 122 13.17 21.48 -4.21
C ILE A 122 12.42 22.74 -4.61
N LEU A 123 11.23 22.91 -4.06
CA LEU A 123 10.38 24.08 -4.23
C LEU A 123 10.62 25.08 -3.09
N SER A 124 10.59 26.36 -3.42
CA SER A 124 10.53 27.46 -2.47
C SER A 124 9.17 27.49 -1.74
N LYS A 125 9.06 28.28 -0.69
CA LYS A 125 7.80 28.49 0.01
C LYS A 125 6.71 29.00 -0.92
N GLU A 126 7.03 29.95 -1.78
CA GLU A 126 6.11 30.59 -2.72
C GLU A 126 5.56 29.56 -3.72
N GLU A 127 6.43 28.74 -4.31
CA GLU A 127 6.04 27.66 -5.24
C GLU A 127 5.19 26.57 -4.55
N VAL A 128 5.47 26.26 -3.27
CA VAL A 128 4.63 25.33 -2.50
C VAL A 128 3.25 25.92 -2.26
N LEU A 129 3.15 27.21 -1.89
CA LEU A 129 1.86 27.86 -1.63
C LEU A 129 1.00 28.06 -2.90
N GLU A 130 1.61 28.11 -4.07
CA GLU A 130 0.88 28.09 -5.36
C GLU A 130 0.19 26.73 -5.59
N GLN A 131 0.83 25.62 -5.18
CA GLN A 131 0.27 24.28 -5.33
C GLN A 131 -0.65 23.88 -4.17
N GLU A 132 -0.25 24.20 -2.93
CA GLU A 132 -0.91 23.81 -1.67
C GLU A 132 -1.06 25.04 -0.75
N PRO A 133 -2.06 25.90 -0.99
CA PRO A 133 -2.19 27.19 -0.29
C PRO A 133 -2.33 27.10 1.23
N ASN A 134 -2.77 25.94 1.75
CA ASN A 134 -2.98 25.72 3.17
C ASN A 134 -1.71 25.32 3.94
N LEU A 135 -0.59 25.08 3.25
CA LEU A 135 0.70 24.75 3.86
C LEU A 135 1.46 26.01 4.34
N THR A 136 0.81 26.85 5.14
CA THR A 136 1.33 28.19 5.50
C THR A 136 2.60 28.18 6.36
N THR A 137 2.92 27.05 7.00
CA THR A 137 4.07 26.91 7.90
C THR A 137 5.36 26.46 7.22
N VAL A 138 5.31 26.10 5.93
CA VAL A 138 6.48 25.54 5.23
C VAL A 138 7.54 26.62 4.91
N LYS A 139 8.80 26.17 4.84
CA LYS A 139 9.93 26.89 4.26
C LYS A 139 10.22 26.47 2.83
N GLY A 140 9.85 25.27 2.47
CA GLY A 140 9.97 24.68 1.14
C GLY A 140 9.56 23.21 1.16
N ALA A 141 9.64 22.54 0.02
CA ALA A 141 9.30 21.13 -0.09
C ALA A 141 10.12 20.41 -1.16
N LEU A 142 10.27 19.09 -1.01
CA LEU A 142 10.68 18.22 -2.10
C LEU A 142 9.42 17.82 -2.88
N TRP A 143 9.38 18.19 -4.15
CA TRP A 143 8.34 17.83 -5.10
C TRP A 143 8.71 16.56 -5.87
N ALA A 144 7.78 15.60 -5.95
CA ALA A 144 7.91 14.37 -6.73
C ALA A 144 6.70 14.24 -7.67
N PRO A 145 6.81 14.66 -8.94
CA PRO A 145 5.68 14.72 -9.87
C PRO A 145 5.11 13.36 -10.26
N SER A 146 5.92 12.30 -10.24
CA SER A 146 5.49 10.94 -10.59
C SER A 146 4.71 10.22 -9.49
N ALA A 147 4.56 10.82 -8.31
CA ALA A 147 3.70 10.25 -7.27
C ALA A 147 2.21 10.49 -7.57
N GLY A 148 1.36 9.67 -6.97
CA GLY A 148 -0.08 9.81 -7.13
C GLY A 148 -0.86 9.07 -6.06
N VAL A 149 -2.17 9.06 -6.19
CA VAL A 149 -3.09 8.26 -5.37
C VAL A 149 -3.90 7.34 -6.25
N CYS A 150 -4.20 6.14 -5.76
CA CYS A 150 -5.02 5.17 -6.46
C CYS A 150 -6.20 4.72 -5.59
N TRP A 151 -7.12 3.99 -6.19
CA TRP A 151 -8.14 3.24 -5.48
C TRP A 151 -7.64 1.79 -5.27
N PRO A 152 -7.02 1.45 -4.11
CA PRO A 152 -6.19 0.25 -4.02
C PRO A 152 -6.98 -1.05 -4.07
N PHE A 153 -8.18 -1.10 -3.51
CA PHE A 153 -9.02 -2.28 -3.61
C PHE A 153 -9.67 -2.41 -5.00
N GLY A 154 -9.98 -1.29 -5.68
CA GLY A 154 -10.37 -1.31 -7.09
C GLY A 154 -9.26 -1.87 -7.99
N ALA A 155 -8.01 -1.50 -7.75
CA ALA A 155 -6.86 -2.05 -8.48
C ALA A 155 -6.72 -3.57 -8.26
N ALA A 156 -6.87 -4.05 -7.01
CA ALA A 156 -6.84 -5.49 -6.73
C ALA A 156 -7.99 -6.25 -7.42
N ILE A 157 -9.19 -5.66 -7.46
CA ILE A 157 -10.34 -6.21 -8.19
C ILE A 157 -10.04 -6.28 -9.69
N ALA A 158 -9.53 -5.21 -10.29
CA ALA A 158 -9.19 -5.17 -11.71
C ALA A 158 -8.14 -6.23 -12.08
N PHE A 159 -7.10 -6.41 -11.26
CA PHE A 159 -6.11 -7.48 -11.45
C PHE A 159 -6.75 -8.87 -11.40
N ALA A 160 -7.60 -9.12 -10.41
CA ALA A 160 -8.28 -10.40 -10.28
C ALA A 160 -9.24 -10.66 -11.44
N GLN A 161 -10.02 -9.66 -11.86
CA GLN A 161 -10.94 -9.77 -13.00
C GLN A 161 -10.19 -10.07 -14.29
N CYS A 162 -9.10 -9.36 -14.57
CA CYS A 162 -8.24 -9.62 -15.72
C CYS A 162 -7.72 -11.07 -15.70
N ALA A 163 -7.24 -11.54 -14.56
CA ALA A 163 -6.76 -12.91 -14.42
C ALA A 163 -7.85 -13.95 -14.66
N VAL A 164 -9.05 -13.72 -14.13
CA VAL A 164 -10.20 -14.63 -14.31
C VAL A 164 -10.65 -14.66 -15.79
N GLN A 165 -10.66 -13.50 -16.47
CA GLN A 165 -10.94 -13.44 -17.91
C GLN A 165 -9.93 -14.25 -18.74
N ASN A 166 -8.69 -14.37 -18.26
CA ASN A 166 -7.63 -15.18 -18.87
C ASN A 166 -7.62 -16.63 -18.36
N GLY A 167 -8.65 -17.09 -17.65
CA GLY A 167 -8.81 -18.49 -17.25
C GLY A 167 -8.27 -18.85 -15.87
N ALA A 168 -7.77 -17.90 -15.08
CA ALA A 168 -7.43 -18.14 -13.68
C ALA A 168 -8.70 -18.24 -12.80
N GLU A 169 -8.57 -18.85 -11.63
CA GLU A 169 -9.69 -19.01 -10.70
C GLU A 169 -9.40 -18.32 -9.38
N VAL A 170 -10.43 -17.70 -8.79
CA VAL A 170 -10.39 -17.10 -7.45
C VAL A 170 -11.40 -17.84 -6.57
N ILE A 171 -10.93 -18.47 -5.49
CA ILE A 171 -11.74 -19.19 -4.51
C ILE A 171 -11.74 -18.39 -3.20
N ARG A 172 -12.87 -17.79 -2.88
CA ARG A 172 -13.11 -17.04 -1.63
C ARG A 172 -13.61 -17.97 -0.53
N ASP A 173 -13.67 -17.49 0.71
CA ASP A 173 -14.00 -18.30 1.91
C ASP A 173 -13.16 -19.58 1.97
N CYS A 174 -11.93 -19.52 1.49
CA CYS A 174 -11.02 -20.63 1.34
C CYS A 174 -9.73 -20.41 2.16
N LYS A 175 -9.76 -20.87 3.39
CA LYS A 175 -8.64 -20.77 4.33
C LYS A 175 -7.67 -21.91 4.13
N VAL A 176 -6.40 -21.60 3.94
CA VAL A 176 -5.29 -22.58 3.95
C VAL A 176 -5.08 -23.05 5.38
N LEU A 177 -5.02 -24.37 5.56
CA LEU A 177 -4.86 -25.06 6.85
C LEU A 177 -3.51 -25.77 6.96
N GLY A 178 -2.90 -26.16 5.82
CA GLY A 178 -1.64 -26.89 5.78
C GLY A 178 -1.18 -27.17 4.36
N PHE A 179 -0.16 -28.02 4.27
CA PHE A 179 0.42 -28.41 2.99
C PHE A 179 0.65 -29.92 2.95
N VAL A 180 0.32 -30.55 1.84
CA VAL A 180 0.73 -31.90 1.51
C VAL A 180 2.19 -31.88 1.06
N LYS A 181 3.01 -32.75 1.62
CA LYS A 181 4.44 -32.85 1.27
C LYS A 181 4.79 -34.29 0.90
N GLU A 182 5.54 -34.45 -0.19
CA GLU A 182 6.11 -35.69 -0.66
C GLU A 182 7.59 -35.44 -0.94
N ASP A 183 8.46 -36.28 -0.40
CA ASP A 183 9.92 -36.16 -0.53
C ASP A 183 10.48 -34.75 -0.24
N GLY A 184 9.93 -34.09 0.79
CA GLY A 184 10.32 -32.75 1.21
C GLY A 184 9.81 -31.62 0.32
N LYS A 185 9.04 -31.89 -0.72
CA LYS A 185 8.43 -30.91 -1.62
C LYS A 185 6.95 -30.75 -1.32
N ILE A 186 6.44 -29.52 -1.44
CA ILE A 186 5.00 -29.26 -1.37
C ILE A 186 4.38 -29.74 -2.68
N THR A 187 3.39 -30.64 -2.58
CA THR A 187 2.62 -31.21 -3.71
C THR A 187 1.15 -30.83 -3.65
N GLY A 188 0.71 -30.19 -2.56
CA GLY A 188 -0.67 -29.72 -2.43
C GLY A 188 -0.86 -28.74 -1.28
N VAL A 189 -2.01 -28.09 -1.33
CA VAL A 189 -2.49 -27.12 -0.33
C VAL A 189 -3.76 -27.64 0.30
N GLU A 190 -3.74 -27.82 1.62
CA GLU A 190 -4.90 -28.23 2.43
C GLU A 190 -5.73 -27.02 2.80
N THR A 191 -7.04 -27.07 2.54
CA THR A 191 -7.96 -25.97 2.81
C THR A 191 -9.22 -26.45 3.53
N ASN A 192 -10.02 -25.52 4.05
CA ASN A 192 -11.36 -25.82 4.57
C ASN A 192 -12.36 -26.28 3.48
N LYS A 193 -11.98 -26.22 2.21
CA LYS A 193 -12.80 -26.67 1.06
C LYS A 193 -12.23 -27.92 0.36
N GLY A 194 -11.28 -28.59 0.99
CA GLY A 194 -10.59 -29.77 0.46
C GLY A 194 -9.16 -29.45 0.03
N THR A 195 -8.48 -30.47 -0.50
CA THR A 195 -7.05 -30.39 -0.84
C THR A 195 -6.87 -30.14 -2.33
N ILE A 196 -6.02 -29.16 -2.69
CA ILE A 196 -5.71 -28.78 -4.07
C ILE A 196 -4.28 -29.22 -4.37
N ALA A 197 -4.10 -30.07 -5.39
CA ALA A 197 -2.76 -30.41 -5.87
C ALA A 197 -2.11 -29.17 -6.53
N ALA A 198 -0.84 -28.93 -6.23
CA ALA A 198 -0.11 -27.78 -6.73
C ALA A 198 1.33 -28.12 -7.06
N LYS A 199 1.84 -27.64 -8.22
CA LYS A 199 3.26 -27.73 -8.57
C LYS A 199 4.06 -26.63 -7.89
N TYR A 200 3.47 -25.43 -7.78
CA TYR A 200 4.06 -24.26 -7.13
C TYR A 200 3.04 -23.57 -6.23
N VAL A 201 3.52 -22.99 -5.14
CA VAL A 201 2.70 -22.21 -4.23
C VAL A 201 3.36 -20.87 -3.99
N VAL A 202 2.59 -19.79 -4.14
CA VAL A 202 3.01 -18.41 -3.86
C VAL A 202 2.35 -17.94 -2.59
N ASN A 203 3.15 -17.60 -1.58
CA ASN A 203 2.66 -17.01 -0.34
C ASN A 203 2.55 -15.49 -0.49
N ALA A 204 1.33 -14.99 -0.66
CA ALA A 204 0.98 -13.57 -0.71
C ALA A 204 -0.02 -13.18 0.42
N ALA A 205 0.05 -13.87 1.57
CA ALA A 205 -0.90 -13.77 2.67
C ALA A 205 -0.76 -12.49 3.54
N GLY A 206 -0.01 -11.47 3.07
CA GLY A 206 0.12 -10.19 3.75
C GLY A 206 0.66 -10.35 5.17
N VAL A 207 -0.04 -9.81 6.16
CA VAL A 207 0.38 -9.87 7.57
C VAL A 207 0.38 -11.29 8.16
N TYR A 208 -0.17 -12.27 7.44
CA TYR A 208 -0.18 -13.69 7.83
C TYR A 208 0.85 -14.52 7.07
N ALA A 209 1.74 -13.90 6.30
CA ALA A 209 2.69 -14.64 5.46
C ALA A 209 3.67 -15.50 6.28
N ASP A 210 4.02 -15.06 7.48
CA ASP A 210 4.81 -15.85 8.43
C ASP A 210 4.07 -17.11 8.94
N GLU A 211 2.77 -17.02 9.17
CA GLU A 211 1.96 -18.17 9.58
C GLU A 211 1.86 -19.20 8.45
N ILE A 212 1.66 -18.75 7.23
CA ILE A 212 1.65 -19.62 6.04
C ILE A 212 3.03 -20.24 5.82
N ALA A 213 4.13 -19.48 5.98
CA ALA A 213 5.48 -19.99 5.89
C ALA A 213 5.75 -21.08 6.96
N LYS A 214 5.29 -20.85 8.19
CA LYS A 214 5.41 -21.82 9.29
C LYS A 214 4.65 -23.13 9.00
N LEU A 215 3.46 -23.07 8.40
CA LEU A 215 2.74 -24.26 7.94
C LEU A 215 3.56 -25.03 6.88
N ALA A 216 4.31 -24.31 6.05
CA ALA A 216 5.23 -24.90 5.06
C ALA A 216 6.54 -25.43 5.69
N GLY A 217 6.79 -25.19 6.98
CA GLY A 217 7.98 -25.62 7.72
C GLY A 217 9.11 -24.58 7.70
N ASP A 218 8.83 -23.35 7.34
CA ASP A 218 9.76 -22.21 7.42
C ASP A 218 9.33 -21.29 8.57
N ASP A 219 10.08 -21.28 9.65
CA ASP A 219 9.89 -20.44 10.84
C ASP A 219 11.01 -19.39 11.00
N THR A 220 11.73 -19.09 9.93
CA THR A 220 12.90 -18.19 9.94
C THR A 220 12.54 -16.72 10.16
N PHE A 221 11.28 -16.34 10.00
CA PHE A 221 10.82 -14.96 10.20
C PHE A 221 9.45 -14.90 10.89
N THR A 222 9.20 -13.76 11.53
CA THR A 222 7.93 -13.42 12.16
C THR A 222 7.54 -12.01 11.77
N ILE A 223 6.25 -11.76 11.51
CA ILE A 223 5.70 -10.46 11.20
C ILE A 223 5.09 -9.85 12.47
N THR A 224 5.70 -8.79 12.98
CA THR A 224 5.09 -7.93 14.00
C THR A 224 4.15 -6.95 13.31
N PRO A 225 2.85 -6.99 13.59
CA PRO A 225 1.90 -6.10 12.96
C PRO A 225 2.12 -4.66 13.43
N ARG A 226 1.99 -3.72 12.49
CA ARG A 226 2.12 -2.30 12.76
C ARG A 226 0.86 -1.59 12.27
N LYS A 227 0.04 -1.13 13.21
CA LYS A 227 -1.23 -0.47 12.94
C LYS A 227 -1.00 1.00 12.58
N GLY A 228 -1.71 1.46 11.54
CA GLY A 228 -1.86 2.87 11.20
C GLY A 228 -3.31 3.30 11.36
N GLU A 229 -3.54 4.32 12.16
CA GLU A 229 -4.87 4.90 12.37
C GLU A 229 -5.01 6.16 11.51
N TYR A 230 -6.24 6.43 11.04
CA TYR A 230 -6.54 7.53 10.12
C TYR A 230 -7.78 8.29 10.56
N ILE A 231 -7.91 9.53 10.10
CA ILE A 231 -9.13 10.33 10.18
C ILE A 231 -9.48 10.76 8.75
N LEU A 232 -10.68 10.40 8.30
CA LEU A 232 -11.20 10.77 6.99
C LEU A 232 -12.16 11.95 7.13
N PHE A 233 -12.03 12.93 6.24
CA PHE A 233 -12.87 14.13 6.18
C PHE A 233 -13.87 14.10 5.03
N ASP A 234 -14.99 14.77 5.22
CA ASP A 234 -15.99 15.00 4.19
C ASP A 234 -15.40 15.76 3.00
N LYS A 235 -15.64 15.27 1.78
CA LYS A 235 -15.11 15.86 0.57
C LYS A 235 -15.66 17.25 0.29
N THR A 236 -16.92 17.53 0.66
CA THR A 236 -17.57 18.82 0.38
C THR A 236 -16.94 19.93 1.21
N ALA A 237 -16.63 19.62 2.47
CA ALA A 237 -16.00 20.57 3.41
C ALA A 237 -14.48 20.69 3.21
N CYS A 238 -13.82 19.69 2.61
CA CYS A 238 -12.35 19.57 2.59
C CYS A 238 -11.75 19.40 1.19
N SER A 239 -12.51 19.61 0.11
CA SER A 239 -12.04 19.44 -1.27
C SER A 239 -10.86 20.34 -1.66
N SER A 240 -10.65 21.43 -0.95
CA SER A 240 -9.54 22.38 -1.16
C SER A 240 -8.52 22.36 -0.01
N LEU A 241 -8.61 21.40 0.90
CA LEU A 241 -7.68 21.33 2.05
C LEU A 241 -6.27 20.99 1.58
N VAL A 242 -6.14 19.95 0.75
CA VAL A 242 -4.93 19.62 -0.02
C VAL A 242 -5.35 19.06 -1.39
N TYR A 243 -4.51 19.28 -2.38
CA TYR A 243 -4.74 18.81 -3.76
C TYR A 243 -3.97 17.52 -4.09
N GLY A 244 -2.96 17.21 -3.30
CA GLY A 244 -2.10 16.05 -3.50
C GLY A 244 -1.77 15.30 -2.22
N VAL A 245 -0.58 14.77 -2.21
CA VAL A 245 -0.01 14.03 -1.08
C VAL A 245 1.03 14.90 -0.38
N VAL A 246 0.80 15.23 0.88
CA VAL A 246 1.71 16.06 1.68
C VAL A 246 2.26 15.26 2.85
N PHE A 247 3.56 14.98 2.80
CA PHE A 247 4.31 14.38 3.90
C PHE A 247 4.99 15.46 4.73
N PRO A 248 5.12 15.31 6.05
CA PRO A 248 6.15 16.02 6.78
C PRO A 248 7.53 15.44 6.45
N THR A 249 8.57 16.15 6.78
CA THR A 249 9.94 15.62 6.69
C THR A 249 10.08 14.38 7.59
N PRO A 250 10.62 13.27 7.07
CA PRO A 250 10.73 12.01 7.80
C PRO A 250 11.67 12.15 9.01
N THR A 251 11.33 11.46 10.08
CA THR A 251 12.17 11.32 11.27
C THR A 251 12.81 9.93 11.32
N LYS A 252 13.74 9.72 12.26
CA LYS A 252 14.32 8.38 12.50
C LYS A 252 13.26 7.32 12.89
N LYS A 253 12.10 7.73 13.42
CA LYS A 253 11.05 6.83 13.91
C LYS A 253 9.98 6.52 12.87
N SER A 254 9.63 7.49 12.04
CA SER A 254 8.55 7.32 11.06
C SER A 254 8.65 8.34 9.92
N LYS A 255 7.88 8.10 8.84
CA LYS A 255 7.66 9.06 7.75
C LYS A 255 6.82 10.27 8.17
N GLY A 256 6.30 10.26 9.40
CA GLY A 256 5.37 11.26 9.92
C GLY A 256 3.94 11.04 9.43
N ILE A 257 3.04 11.83 10.02
CA ILE A 257 1.61 11.82 9.72
C ILE A 257 1.36 12.76 8.56
N LEU A 258 0.86 12.21 7.46
CA LEU A 258 0.61 12.94 6.23
C LEU A 258 -0.82 13.53 6.18
N VAL A 259 -1.02 14.47 5.27
CA VAL A 259 -2.34 14.93 4.81
C VAL A 259 -2.44 14.62 3.33
N CYS A 260 -3.52 13.95 2.93
CA CYS A 260 -3.62 13.42 1.59
C CYS A 260 -5.05 13.45 1.06
N THR A 261 -5.19 13.74 -0.24
CA THR A 261 -6.46 13.55 -0.95
C THR A 261 -6.62 12.09 -1.38
N THR A 262 -7.86 11.68 -1.64
CA THR A 262 -8.20 10.38 -2.25
C THR A 262 -8.60 10.57 -3.72
N THR A 263 -8.68 9.48 -4.49
CA THR A 263 -9.20 9.52 -5.86
C THR A 263 -10.65 10.04 -5.91
N HIS A 264 -11.42 9.86 -4.84
CA HIS A 264 -12.83 10.30 -4.75
C HIS A 264 -13.00 11.73 -4.20
N GLY A 265 -11.90 12.43 -3.85
CA GLY A 265 -11.91 13.82 -3.41
C GLY A 265 -12.10 14.03 -1.90
N ASN A 266 -12.09 12.98 -1.11
CA ASN A 266 -11.98 13.09 0.34
C ASN A 266 -10.54 13.44 0.73
N THR A 267 -10.36 14.11 1.85
CA THR A 267 -9.05 14.28 2.50
C THR A 267 -8.97 13.36 3.71
N PHE A 268 -7.78 12.86 4.01
CA PHE A 268 -7.51 12.15 5.25
C PHE A 268 -6.19 12.60 5.87
N ILE A 269 -6.07 12.40 7.18
CA ILE A 269 -4.83 12.57 7.94
C ILE A 269 -4.45 11.22 8.57
N GLY A 270 -3.15 10.96 8.67
CA GLY A 270 -2.61 9.67 9.13
C GLY A 270 -1.62 9.10 8.09
N PRO A 271 -1.15 7.88 8.29
CA PRO A 271 -1.31 7.12 9.53
C PRO A 271 -0.30 7.52 10.60
N ASN A 272 -0.61 7.16 11.86
CA ASN A 272 0.42 6.92 12.86
C ASN A 272 1.06 5.53 12.62
N ALA A 273 1.91 5.05 13.53
CA ALA A 273 2.62 3.78 13.31
C ALA A 273 2.93 3.11 14.66
N ASN A 274 1.96 2.34 15.15
CA ASN A 274 2.03 1.68 16.44
C ASN A 274 2.15 0.17 16.29
N GLU A 275 3.22 -0.43 16.84
CA GLU A 275 3.37 -1.87 16.92
C GLU A 275 2.34 -2.45 17.88
N GLN A 276 1.82 -3.62 17.57
CA GLN A 276 0.86 -4.35 18.37
C GLN A 276 1.05 -5.86 18.23
N ASP A 277 0.51 -6.63 19.16
CA ASP A 277 0.62 -8.10 19.13
C ASP A 277 -0.43 -8.73 18.22
N SER A 278 -1.64 -8.15 18.18
CA SER A 278 -2.75 -8.70 17.41
C SER A 278 -2.71 -8.26 15.95
N LYS A 279 -2.79 -9.23 15.04
CA LYS A 279 -2.99 -9.00 13.59
C LYS A 279 -4.44 -8.62 13.26
N GLU A 280 -5.38 -8.81 14.18
CA GLU A 280 -6.82 -8.62 13.99
C GLU A 280 -7.34 -7.31 14.58
N ASP A 281 -6.63 -6.70 15.56
CA ASP A 281 -7.08 -5.46 16.17
C ASP A 281 -6.96 -4.29 15.19
N LYS A 282 -8.12 -3.74 14.80
CA LYS A 282 -8.29 -2.59 13.91
C LYS A 282 -8.92 -1.40 14.61
N ALA A 283 -9.09 -1.47 15.94
CA ALA A 283 -9.72 -0.40 16.70
C ALA A 283 -8.86 0.88 16.66
N VAL A 284 -9.52 2.02 16.45
CA VAL A 284 -8.91 3.34 16.58
C VAL A 284 -8.90 3.75 18.04
N THR A 285 -7.83 4.39 18.48
CA THR A 285 -7.63 4.77 19.87
C THR A 285 -7.66 6.29 20.06
N THR A 286 -8.18 6.77 21.18
CA THR A 286 -8.15 8.21 21.53
C THR A 286 -6.73 8.76 21.51
N THR A 287 -5.75 7.98 21.98
CA THR A 287 -4.34 8.38 21.98
C THR A 287 -3.82 8.54 20.55
N GLY A 288 -4.10 7.57 19.66
CA GLY A 288 -3.71 7.62 18.25
C GLY A 288 -4.36 8.78 17.51
N MET A 289 -5.65 9.02 17.76
CA MET A 289 -6.36 10.18 17.22
C MET A 289 -5.73 11.51 17.61
N ASN A 290 -5.42 11.69 18.90
CA ASN A 290 -4.78 12.91 19.38
C ASN A 290 -3.38 13.11 18.77
N GLU A 291 -2.59 12.03 18.61
CA GLU A 291 -1.29 12.05 17.95
C GLU A 291 -1.41 12.53 16.50
N ILE A 292 -2.37 11.94 15.75
CA ILE A 292 -2.62 12.27 14.35
C ILE A 292 -3.01 13.73 14.19
N ILE A 293 -3.97 14.21 14.98
CA ILE A 293 -4.46 15.59 14.93
C ILE A 293 -3.34 16.57 15.27
N ALA A 294 -2.59 16.33 16.36
CA ALA A 294 -1.49 17.21 16.78
C ALA A 294 -0.38 17.31 15.74
N SER A 295 -0.08 16.20 15.07
CA SER A 295 0.96 16.15 14.04
C SER A 295 0.50 16.81 12.73
N ALA A 296 -0.70 16.51 12.26
CA ALA A 296 -1.25 17.09 11.03
C ALA A 296 -1.43 18.62 11.13
N LYS A 297 -1.78 19.15 12.30
CA LYS A 297 -1.85 20.60 12.57
C LYS A 297 -0.53 21.34 12.44
N LYS A 298 0.61 20.65 12.48
CA LYS A 298 1.92 21.29 12.19
C LYS A 298 2.05 21.66 10.71
N LEU A 299 1.44 20.90 9.83
CA LEU A 299 1.39 21.17 8.39
C LEU A 299 0.24 22.10 8.04
N ILE A 300 -0.95 21.81 8.56
CA ILE A 300 -2.18 22.55 8.30
C ILE A 300 -2.80 22.97 9.64
N PRO A 301 -2.48 24.16 10.17
CA PRO A 301 -2.96 24.61 11.49
C PRO A 301 -4.49 24.65 11.61
N ASN A 302 -5.20 24.97 10.54
CA ASN A 302 -6.65 25.16 10.50
C ASN A 302 -7.37 23.90 9.97
N LEU A 303 -7.03 22.71 10.48
CA LEU A 303 -7.75 21.48 10.16
C LEU A 303 -9.23 21.57 10.56
N PRO A 304 -10.18 21.33 9.62
CA PRO A 304 -11.61 21.42 9.90
C PRO A 304 -12.12 20.15 10.61
N MET A 305 -11.76 19.97 11.88
CA MET A 305 -12.06 18.74 12.65
C MET A 305 -13.57 18.41 12.71
N GLY A 306 -14.45 19.44 12.63
CA GLY A 306 -15.90 19.22 12.57
C GLY A 306 -16.39 18.55 11.28
N ALA A 307 -15.52 18.41 10.27
CA ALA A 307 -15.83 17.70 9.02
C ALA A 307 -15.31 16.26 8.98
N ALA A 308 -14.78 15.73 10.08
CA ALA A 308 -14.41 14.32 10.18
C ALA A 308 -15.67 13.43 10.08
N ILE A 309 -15.63 12.44 9.19
CA ILE A 309 -16.78 11.54 8.91
C ILE A 309 -16.55 10.12 9.39
N THR A 310 -15.31 9.69 9.49
CA THR A 310 -14.96 8.35 10.00
C THR A 310 -13.49 8.29 10.42
N GLU A 311 -13.19 7.27 11.18
CA GLU A 311 -11.89 6.92 11.72
C GLU A 311 -11.64 5.39 11.63
#